data_99bca4923e32ccc57889d5dbec1c5040
#
_entry.id   99bca4923e32ccc57889d5dbec1c5040
#
_cell.length_a   1.000
_cell.length_b   1.000
_cell.length_c   1.000
_cell.angle_alpha   90.00
_cell.angle_beta   90.00
_cell.angle_gamma   90.00
#
_symmetry.space_group_name_H-M   'P 1'
#
loop_
_entity.id
_entity.type
_entity.pdbx_description
1 polymer ?
#
loop_
_entity_poly.entity_id
_entity_poly.type
_entity_poly.pdbx_seq_one_letter_code
_entity_poly.pdbx_strand_id
1 'polypeptide(L)'
;MAMGADTDNNLPAETKLRRQAEERLCANEAESHPPQTVEATQRLVHELEVHKIELVMQNEELGRSHDLLELRVSERTSELTRANLQLTQEIDERKKAEKSLQTAFAEIKRLNDRLQVENIYLQQDIARDYNFGEIIGQSCTLAAVCLQIEQVAPMNATVLLLGETGTGKGVVARAIHSSSARKTRPMITVNCAALPTNLIESELFGREKGAFTGAHERQIGRFELADGGTIFLDEIGELPLELQSKLQRFIQDGELERLGGPRTIKIDVRIIAATNRDLKEMIRAGRFREDLYYRLNVFPITMPPLRQRKEDIPLLVDHFVAKFNKKIGKKIDSISKDTLNSLQEYHWPGNVRELESVIERAIITSQGSALQVLDRFDAILRTEDQAGHDVKALALVEYDHILQALRKTGWRISGCNGAAHLLGLNPSTLRARMKRLGIARQ
;
A
#
# COMPACT_ATOMS: atom_id res chain seq x y z
N MET A 1 -27.34 15.30 -89.63
CA MET A 1 -28.08 16.45 -90.15
C MET A 1 -28.90 17.02 -89.00
N ALA A 2 -28.79 18.24 -88.55
CA ALA A 2 -28.22 19.47 -89.07
C ALA A 2 -27.62 20.26 -87.87
N MET A 3 -26.52 20.87 -88.15
CA MET A 3 -25.89 21.94 -87.37
C MET A 3 -26.78 23.18 -87.40
N GLY A 4 -27.10 23.77 -86.28
CA GLY A 4 -27.71 25.09 -86.13
C GLY A 4 -26.90 25.81 -85.05
N ALA A 5 -26.13 26.75 -85.49
CA ALA A 5 -25.04 27.46 -84.82
C ALA A 5 -25.55 28.36 -83.69
N ASP A 6 -24.96 28.17 -82.53
CA ASP A 6 -24.95 29.13 -81.40
C ASP A 6 -23.83 30.17 -81.62
N THR A 7 -24.13 31.20 -82.39
CA THR A 7 -23.18 32.28 -82.68
C THR A 7 -23.36 33.49 -81.75
N ASP A 8 -24.23 33.44 -80.76
CA ASP A 8 -24.58 34.61 -79.94
C ASP A 8 -23.87 34.74 -78.57
N ASN A 9 -22.91 33.86 -78.29
CA ASN A 9 -22.30 33.85 -76.96
C ASN A 9 -20.94 34.60 -76.85
N ASN A 10 -20.45 35.24 -77.92
CA ASN A 10 -19.13 35.83 -77.95
C ASN A 10 -19.08 37.37 -78.22
N LEU A 11 -20.20 38.05 -78.02
CA LEU A 11 -20.20 39.54 -78.11
C LEU A 11 -19.82 40.14 -76.74
N PRO A 12 -19.01 41.22 -76.70
CA PRO A 12 -18.72 41.92 -75.43
C PRO A 12 -20.02 42.33 -74.72
N ALA A 13 -20.04 42.28 -73.40
CA ALA A 13 -21.22 42.55 -72.57
C ALA A 13 -21.89 43.91 -72.91
N GLU A 14 -21.09 44.91 -73.28
CA GLU A 14 -21.57 46.21 -73.73
C GLU A 14 -22.41 46.12 -75.00
N THR A 15 -22.03 45.29 -75.98
CA THR A 15 -22.78 45.11 -77.24
C THR A 15 -24.07 44.39 -77.08
N LYS A 16 -24.14 43.43 -76.09
CA LYS A 16 -25.39 42.74 -75.72
C LYS A 16 -26.34 43.69 -75.00
N LEU A 17 -25.88 44.47 -74.07
CA LEU A 17 -26.68 45.48 -73.37
C LEU A 17 -27.23 46.54 -74.31
N ARG A 18 -26.38 47.02 -75.25
CA ARG A 18 -26.80 48.00 -76.26
C ARG A 18 -27.88 47.41 -77.14
N ARG A 19 -27.74 46.20 -77.65
CA ARG A 19 -28.76 45.51 -78.47
C ARG A 19 -30.07 45.31 -77.74
N GLN A 20 -30.01 44.90 -76.48
CA GLN A 20 -31.22 44.76 -75.61
C GLN A 20 -31.88 46.11 -75.34
N ALA A 21 -31.10 47.19 -75.21
CA ALA A 21 -31.61 48.57 -75.08
C ALA A 21 -32.28 49.06 -76.40
N GLU A 22 -31.67 48.79 -77.54
CA GLU A 22 -32.21 49.13 -78.89
C GLU A 22 -33.52 48.31 -79.15
N GLU A 23 -33.57 47.04 -78.81
CA GLU A 23 -34.76 46.19 -78.91
C GLU A 23 -35.91 46.71 -78.02
N ARG A 24 -35.60 47.17 -76.80
CA ARG A 24 -36.62 47.77 -75.90
C ARG A 24 -37.04 49.15 -76.35
N LEU A 25 -36.14 49.95 -77.00
CA LEU A 25 -36.46 51.23 -77.54
C LEU A 25 -37.45 51.04 -78.73
N CYS A 26 -37.17 50.13 -79.65
CA CYS A 26 -38.07 49.82 -80.77
C CYS A 26 -39.43 49.30 -80.33
N ALA A 27 -39.49 48.57 -79.23
CA ALA A 27 -40.75 48.12 -78.65
C ALA A 27 -41.59 49.28 -78.06
N ASN A 28 -40.96 50.25 -77.44
CA ASN A 28 -41.58 51.46 -76.88
C ASN A 28 -41.96 52.51 -77.91
N GLU A 29 -41.21 52.62 -79.03
CA GLU A 29 -41.54 53.55 -80.14
C GLU A 29 -42.85 53.22 -80.82
N ALA A 30 -43.39 52.01 -80.72
CA ALA A 30 -44.67 51.62 -81.26
C ALA A 30 -45.88 52.20 -80.48
N GLU A 31 -45.69 52.79 -79.31
CA GLU A 31 -46.75 53.36 -78.45
C GLU A 31 -46.69 54.91 -78.29
N SER A 32 -45.66 55.61 -78.75
CA SER A 32 -45.53 57.03 -78.52
C SER A 32 -45.89 57.87 -79.74
N HIS A 33 -46.86 58.73 -79.54
CA HIS A 33 -47.18 59.76 -80.57
C HIS A 33 -46.10 60.85 -80.58
N PRO A 34 -45.62 61.29 -81.76
CA PRO A 34 -44.62 62.35 -81.80
C PRO A 34 -45.20 63.73 -81.34
N PRO A 35 -44.41 64.48 -80.58
CA PRO A 35 -44.83 65.79 -80.09
C PRO A 35 -45.13 66.76 -81.16
N GLN A 36 -46.33 67.38 -81.13
CA GLN A 36 -46.84 68.29 -82.20
C GLN A 36 -46.43 69.74 -82.02
N THR A 37 -45.68 70.13 -81.00
CA THR A 37 -45.21 71.50 -80.79
C THR A 37 -43.72 71.58 -80.44
N VAL A 38 -43.02 72.62 -80.87
CA VAL A 38 -41.58 72.85 -80.61
C VAL A 38 -41.28 72.89 -79.10
N GLU A 39 -42.19 73.41 -78.28
CA GLU A 39 -42.06 73.43 -76.78
C GLU A 39 -42.12 72.08 -76.17
N ALA A 40 -42.94 71.15 -76.68
CA ALA A 40 -43.04 69.77 -76.15
C ALA A 40 -41.75 68.96 -76.48
N THR A 41 -41.17 69.20 -77.65
CA THR A 41 -39.86 68.60 -78.02
C THR A 41 -38.71 69.07 -77.14
N GLN A 42 -38.68 70.41 -76.84
CA GLN A 42 -37.68 70.94 -75.92
C GLN A 42 -37.79 70.40 -74.47
N ARG A 43 -39.01 70.21 -73.98
CA ARG A 43 -39.25 69.55 -72.64
C ARG A 43 -38.76 68.13 -72.65
N LEU A 44 -39.05 67.38 -73.70
CA LEU A 44 -38.64 65.97 -73.78
C LEU A 44 -37.11 65.82 -73.88
N VAL A 45 -36.44 66.73 -74.60
CA VAL A 45 -34.96 66.78 -74.69
C VAL A 45 -34.39 67.11 -73.32
N HIS A 46 -34.99 68.04 -72.59
CA HIS A 46 -34.55 68.38 -71.21
C HIS A 46 -34.73 67.24 -70.23
N GLU A 47 -35.88 66.55 -70.29
CA GLU A 47 -36.13 65.35 -69.45
C GLU A 47 -35.12 64.20 -69.75
N LEU A 48 -34.83 63.99 -71.04
CA LEU A 48 -33.83 63.04 -71.50
C LEU A 48 -32.42 63.37 -70.99
N GLU A 49 -32.07 64.67 -71.04
CA GLU A 49 -30.79 65.13 -70.51
C GLU A 49 -30.69 64.93 -68.97
N VAL A 50 -31.78 65.26 -68.25
CA VAL A 50 -31.84 65.00 -66.79
C VAL A 50 -31.75 63.49 -66.47
N HIS A 51 -32.53 62.64 -67.15
CA HIS A 51 -32.43 61.19 -66.96
C HIS A 51 -31.05 60.65 -67.35
N LYS A 52 -30.40 61.17 -68.34
CA LYS A 52 -29.02 60.79 -68.68
C LYS A 52 -28.04 61.13 -67.61
N ILE A 53 -28.16 62.28 -66.97
CA ILE A 53 -27.34 62.74 -65.88
C ILE A 53 -27.60 61.86 -64.66
N GLU A 54 -28.88 61.57 -64.36
CA GLU A 54 -29.25 60.66 -63.26
C GLU A 54 -28.69 59.22 -63.44
N LEU A 55 -28.77 58.67 -64.64
CA LEU A 55 -28.17 57.41 -65.00
C LEU A 55 -26.63 57.41 -64.87
N VAL A 56 -25.97 58.47 -65.28
CA VAL A 56 -24.51 58.59 -65.06
C VAL A 56 -24.17 58.65 -63.60
N MET A 57 -24.90 59.43 -62.78
CA MET A 57 -24.70 59.49 -61.34
C MET A 57 -24.94 58.19 -60.68
N GLN A 58 -26.03 57.45 -61.02
CA GLN A 58 -26.32 56.12 -60.49
C GLN A 58 -25.24 55.09 -60.84
N ASN A 59 -24.73 55.15 -62.11
CA ASN A 59 -23.62 54.27 -62.50
C ASN A 59 -22.32 54.58 -61.76
N GLU A 60 -22.00 55.85 -61.50
CA GLU A 60 -20.83 56.25 -60.69
C GLU A 60 -21.00 55.78 -59.26
N GLU A 61 -22.20 55.89 -58.65
CA GLU A 61 -22.49 55.45 -57.30
C GLU A 61 -22.44 53.89 -57.21
N LEU A 62 -22.99 53.20 -58.23
CA LEU A 62 -22.88 51.76 -58.35
C LEU A 62 -21.42 51.31 -58.49
N GLY A 63 -20.61 51.97 -59.27
CA GLY A 63 -19.18 51.75 -59.44
C GLY A 63 -18.45 51.91 -58.12
N ARG A 64 -18.66 53.02 -57.37
CA ARG A 64 -18.05 53.21 -56.02
C ARG A 64 -18.50 52.14 -55.00
N SER A 65 -19.79 51.76 -55.04
CA SER A 65 -20.28 50.70 -54.18
C SER A 65 -19.68 49.34 -54.54
N HIS A 66 -19.49 49.05 -55.82
CA HIS A 66 -18.83 47.83 -56.29
C HIS A 66 -17.36 47.77 -55.81
N ASP A 67 -16.58 48.85 -56.03
CA ASP A 67 -15.19 48.96 -55.63
C ASP A 67 -15.04 48.78 -54.10
N LEU A 68 -15.96 49.35 -53.28
CA LEU A 68 -16.00 49.19 -51.83
C LEU A 68 -16.32 47.79 -51.44
N LEU A 69 -17.24 47.11 -52.14
CA LEU A 69 -17.59 45.69 -51.87
C LEU A 69 -16.41 44.79 -52.27
N GLU A 70 -15.75 45.00 -53.38
CA GLU A 70 -14.57 44.21 -53.76
C GLU A 70 -13.43 44.33 -52.70
N LEU A 71 -13.17 45.60 -52.28
CA LEU A 71 -12.18 45.83 -51.21
C LEU A 71 -12.57 45.04 -49.94
N ARG A 72 -13.83 45.09 -49.46
CA ARG A 72 -14.34 44.41 -48.31
C ARG A 72 -14.30 42.90 -48.47
N VAL A 73 -14.62 42.35 -49.64
CA VAL A 73 -14.51 40.94 -49.96
C VAL A 73 -13.05 40.50 -49.91
N SER A 74 -12.14 41.27 -50.48
CA SER A 74 -10.69 41.00 -50.46
C SER A 74 -10.16 40.98 -49.02
N GLU A 75 -10.50 41.99 -48.19
CA GLU A 75 -10.11 42.03 -46.76
C GLU A 75 -10.65 40.82 -46.00
N ARG A 76 -11.94 40.51 -46.13
CA ARG A 76 -12.58 39.36 -45.46
C ARG A 76 -12.00 38.03 -45.92
N THR A 77 -11.68 37.90 -47.21
CA THR A 77 -11.06 36.68 -47.74
C THR A 77 -9.66 36.49 -47.16
N SER A 78 -8.89 37.57 -47.04
CA SER A 78 -7.56 37.54 -46.44
C SER A 78 -7.61 37.20 -44.93
N GLU A 79 -8.56 37.81 -44.18
CA GLU A 79 -8.79 37.47 -42.76
C GLU A 79 -9.18 36.00 -42.58
N LEU A 80 -10.14 35.50 -43.37
CA LEU A 80 -10.59 34.10 -43.34
C LEU A 80 -9.46 33.14 -43.68
N THR A 81 -8.63 33.46 -44.68
CA THR A 81 -7.48 32.63 -45.06
C THR A 81 -6.47 32.57 -43.93
N ARG A 82 -6.21 33.69 -43.25
CA ARG A 82 -5.30 33.75 -42.09
C ARG A 82 -5.86 32.96 -40.90
N ALA A 83 -7.15 33.10 -40.58
CA ALA A 83 -7.82 32.37 -39.52
C ALA A 83 -7.82 30.85 -39.78
N ASN A 84 -8.10 30.44 -41.03
CA ASN A 84 -8.06 29.03 -41.44
C ASN A 84 -6.65 28.44 -41.32
N LEU A 85 -5.60 29.20 -41.67
CA LEU A 85 -4.22 28.76 -41.51
C LEU A 85 -3.88 28.54 -40.02
N GLN A 86 -4.28 29.48 -39.14
CA GLN A 86 -4.08 29.36 -37.69
C GLN A 86 -4.84 28.16 -37.11
N LEU A 87 -6.11 27.98 -37.47
CA LEU A 87 -6.91 26.84 -37.02
C LEU A 87 -6.31 25.51 -37.48
N THR A 88 -5.81 25.43 -38.70
CA THR A 88 -5.15 24.23 -39.22
C THR A 88 -3.91 23.90 -38.44
N GLN A 89 -3.09 24.90 -38.09
CA GLN A 89 -1.91 24.70 -37.24
C GLN A 89 -2.29 24.22 -35.83
N GLU A 90 -3.29 24.84 -35.21
CA GLU A 90 -3.77 24.45 -33.90
C GLU A 90 -4.32 23.01 -33.87
N ILE A 91 -5.06 22.63 -34.93
CA ILE A 91 -5.57 21.25 -35.08
C ILE A 91 -4.41 20.25 -35.19
N ASP A 92 -3.37 20.58 -35.96
CA ASP A 92 -2.21 19.69 -36.09
C ASP A 92 -1.40 19.58 -34.81
N GLU A 93 -1.25 20.66 -34.05
CA GLU A 93 -0.62 20.65 -32.73
C GLU A 93 -1.44 19.82 -31.74
N ARG A 94 -2.76 19.99 -31.68
CA ARG A 94 -3.66 19.18 -30.84
C ARG A 94 -3.61 17.71 -31.22
N LYS A 95 -3.62 17.35 -32.49
CA LYS A 95 -3.49 15.96 -32.95
C LYS A 95 -2.15 15.33 -32.54
N LYS A 96 -1.05 16.08 -32.60
CA LYS A 96 0.27 15.63 -32.15
C LYS A 96 0.28 15.39 -30.63
N ALA A 97 -0.28 16.33 -29.85
CA ALA A 97 -0.39 16.22 -28.40
C ALA A 97 -1.28 15.05 -27.99
N GLU A 98 -2.41 14.85 -28.65
CA GLU A 98 -3.34 13.72 -28.40
C GLU A 98 -2.68 12.37 -28.69
N LYS A 99 -1.95 12.27 -29.80
CA LYS A 99 -1.19 11.05 -30.14
C LYS A 99 -0.08 10.76 -29.13
N SER A 100 0.63 11.78 -28.66
CA SER A 100 1.63 11.66 -27.60
C SER A 100 1.00 11.21 -26.28
N LEU A 101 -0.15 11.75 -25.89
CA LEU A 101 -0.89 11.35 -24.70
C LEU A 101 -1.38 9.91 -24.80
N GLN A 102 -1.91 9.48 -25.95
CA GLN A 102 -2.34 8.09 -26.16
C GLN A 102 -1.18 7.11 -26.05
N THR A 103 -0.01 7.43 -26.61
CA THR A 103 1.18 6.59 -26.50
C THR A 103 1.68 6.49 -25.06
N ALA A 104 1.75 7.61 -24.32
CA ALA A 104 2.11 7.63 -22.91
C ALA A 104 1.12 6.85 -22.04
N PHE A 105 -0.18 6.96 -22.31
CA PHE A 105 -1.21 6.20 -21.58
C PHE A 105 -1.10 4.69 -21.84
N ALA A 106 -0.82 4.28 -23.08
CA ALA A 106 -0.60 2.89 -23.43
C ALA A 106 0.65 2.31 -22.73
N GLU A 107 1.71 3.10 -22.62
CA GLU A 107 2.94 2.70 -21.93
C GLU A 107 2.74 2.59 -20.42
N ILE A 108 2.05 3.55 -19.79
CA ILE A 108 1.66 3.49 -18.37
C ILE A 108 0.81 2.24 -18.09
N LYS A 109 -0.17 1.94 -18.95
CA LYS A 109 -1.00 0.74 -18.81
C LYS A 109 -0.16 -0.53 -18.89
N ARG A 110 0.75 -0.62 -19.87
CA ARG A 110 1.65 -1.77 -20.04
C ARG A 110 2.59 -1.94 -18.84
N LEU A 111 3.14 -0.84 -18.30
CA LEU A 111 3.98 -0.88 -17.10
C LEU A 111 3.18 -1.31 -15.87
N ASN A 112 1.95 -0.84 -15.72
CA ASN A 112 1.07 -1.22 -14.62
C ASN A 112 0.68 -2.71 -14.69
N ASP A 113 0.34 -3.22 -15.87
CA ASP A 113 0.06 -4.64 -16.09
C ASP A 113 1.29 -5.50 -15.80
N ARG A 114 2.49 -5.05 -16.21
CA ARG A 114 3.75 -5.72 -15.90
C ARG A 114 4.04 -5.73 -14.40
N LEU A 115 3.88 -4.60 -13.71
CA LEU A 115 4.05 -4.51 -12.26
C LEU A 115 3.04 -5.37 -11.51
N GLN A 116 1.81 -5.50 -11.98
CA GLN A 116 0.83 -6.41 -11.41
C GLN A 116 1.25 -7.88 -11.54
N VAL A 117 1.72 -8.28 -12.72
CA VAL A 117 2.22 -9.66 -12.96
C VAL A 117 3.46 -9.92 -12.11
N GLU A 118 4.40 -8.99 -12.03
CA GLU A 118 5.61 -9.11 -11.23
C GLU A 118 5.28 -9.14 -9.71
N ASN A 119 4.31 -8.36 -9.27
CA ASN A 119 3.82 -8.37 -7.89
C ASN A 119 3.12 -9.70 -7.55
N ILE A 120 2.30 -10.24 -8.46
CA ILE A 120 1.68 -11.56 -8.31
C ILE A 120 2.76 -12.65 -8.28
N TYR A 121 3.77 -12.56 -9.15
CA TYR A 121 4.88 -13.51 -9.19
C TYR A 121 5.72 -13.46 -7.90
N LEU A 122 6.07 -12.25 -7.42
CA LEU A 122 6.78 -12.07 -6.14
C LEU A 122 5.93 -12.53 -4.95
N GLN A 123 4.63 -12.29 -4.96
CA GLN A 123 3.71 -12.81 -3.93
C GLN A 123 3.61 -14.34 -3.98
N GLN A 124 3.63 -14.94 -5.17
CA GLN A 124 3.63 -16.40 -5.33
C GLN A 124 4.97 -17.03 -4.96
N ASP A 125 6.09 -16.38 -5.23
CA ASP A 125 7.43 -16.85 -4.81
C ASP A 125 7.59 -16.74 -3.27
N ILE A 126 7.16 -15.62 -2.69
CA ILE A 126 7.07 -15.46 -1.23
C ILE A 126 6.11 -16.49 -0.63
N ALA A 127 4.99 -16.80 -1.29
CA ALA A 127 4.06 -17.85 -0.86
C ALA A 127 4.60 -19.27 -1.06
N ARG A 128 5.50 -19.49 -2.02
CA ARG A 128 6.17 -20.79 -2.23
C ARG A 128 7.30 -21.06 -1.25
N ASP A 129 8.08 -20.05 -0.88
CA ASP A 129 9.17 -20.18 0.10
C ASP A 129 8.69 -20.21 1.55
N TYR A 130 7.51 -19.71 1.81
CA TYR A 130 6.79 -19.82 3.07
C TYR A 130 5.49 -20.55 2.76
N ASN A 131 5.29 -21.76 3.26
CA ASN A 131 4.00 -22.46 3.27
C ASN A 131 2.98 -21.64 4.09
N PHE A 132 2.46 -20.59 3.47
CA PHE A 132 1.63 -19.54 4.06
C PHE A 132 0.14 -19.95 4.18
N GLY A 133 -0.19 -21.17 4.47
CA GLY A 133 -1.60 -21.56 4.53
C GLY A 133 -1.95 -22.63 5.54
N GLU A 134 -1.00 -23.34 6.11
CA GLU A 134 -1.31 -24.43 7.02
C GLU A 134 -1.00 -24.07 8.46
N ILE A 135 -2.06 -23.87 9.25
CA ILE A 135 -1.97 -23.91 10.70
C ILE A 135 -1.69 -25.37 11.07
N ILE A 136 -0.45 -25.64 11.54
CA ILE A 136 0.00 -26.99 11.86
C ILE A 136 -0.33 -27.29 13.31
N GLY A 137 -1.05 -28.37 13.50
CA GLY A 137 -1.44 -28.90 14.80
C GLY A 137 -2.82 -29.52 14.79
N GLN A 138 -3.09 -30.34 15.80
CA GLN A 138 -4.35 -31.06 15.98
C GLN A 138 -4.84 -31.01 17.43
N SER A 139 -4.21 -30.20 18.28
CA SER A 139 -4.64 -30.01 19.66
C SER A 139 -6.02 -29.38 19.75
N CYS A 140 -6.80 -29.77 20.77
CA CYS A 140 -8.13 -29.21 21.00
C CYS A 140 -8.12 -27.69 21.15
N THR A 141 -7.07 -27.13 21.75
CA THR A 141 -6.90 -25.67 21.91
C THR A 141 -6.71 -24.96 20.58
N LEU A 142 -5.95 -25.55 19.67
CA LEU A 142 -5.75 -25.00 18.33
C LEU A 142 -6.99 -25.18 17.46
N ALA A 143 -7.70 -26.29 17.56
CA ALA A 143 -8.97 -26.54 16.89
C ALA A 143 -10.03 -25.48 17.24
N ALA A 144 -10.10 -25.05 18.51
CA ALA A 144 -10.98 -23.95 18.92
C ALA A 144 -10.60 -22.62 18.24
N VAL A 145 -9.31 -22.32 18.03
CA VAL A 145 -8.85 -21.16 17.28
C VAL A 145 -9.25 -21.28 15.81
N CYS A 146 -9.11 -22.46 15.20
CA CYS A 146 -9.53 -22.69 13.80
C CYS A 146 -11.02 -22.43 13.61
N LEU A 147 -11.87 -22.89 14.53
CA LEU A 147 -13.31 -22.59 14.50
C LEU A 147 -13.61 -21.09 14.58
N GLN A 148 -12.89 -20.35 15.43
CA GLN A 148 -13.03 -18.90 15.52
C GLN A 148 -12.58 -18.21 14.22
N ILE A 149 -11.53 -18.71 13.57
CA ILE A 149 -11.09 -18.23 12.26
C ILE A 149 -12.18 -18.43 11.22
N GLU A 150 -12.76 -19.63 11.13
CA GLU A 150 -13.84 -19.93 10.17
C GLU A 150 -15.07 -19.05 10.39
N GLN A 151 -15.42 -18.75 11.64
CA GLN A 151 -16.53 -17.87 11.97
C GLN A 151 -16.30 -16.41 11.56
N VAL A 152 -15.08 -15.87 11.79
CA VAL A 152 -14.80 -14.47 11.58
C VAL A 152 -14.30 -14.16 10.16
N ALA A 153 -13.73 -15.13 9.46
CA ALA A 153 -13.14 -14.90 8.13
C ALA A 153 -14.11 -14.28 7.11
N PRO A 154 -15.36 -14.76 6.95
CA PRO A 154 -16.31 -14.17 6.00
C PRO A 154 -16.81 -12.78 6.42
N MET A 155 -16.67 -12.41 7.68
CA MET A 155 -17.16 -11.13 8.21
C MET A 155 -16.14 -10.02 8.01
N ASN A 156 -16.60 -8.79 7.79
CA ASN A 156 -15.74 -7.60 7.72
C ASN A 156 -15.48 -6.98 9.12
N ALA A 157 -15.33 -7.83 10.14
CA ALA A 157 -15.09 -7.41 11.50
C ALA A 157 -13.60 -7.24 11.81
N THR A 158 -13.28 -6.31 12.70
CA THR A 158 -11.93 -6.15 13.26
C THR A 158 -11.60 -7.36 14.15
N VAL A 159 -10.40 -7.93 13.97
CA VAL A 159 -9.94 -9.07 14.74
C VAL A 159 -8.74 -8.66 15.57
N LEU A 160 -8.76 -9.03 16.88
CA LEU A 160 -7.64 -8.81 17.79
C LEU A 160 -7.02 -10.16 18.17
N LEU A 161 -5.80 -10.41 17.72
CA LEU A 161 -5.02 -11.60 18.02
C LEU A 161 -4.18 -11.37 19.29
N LEU A 162 -4.48 -12.11 20.32
CA LEU A 162 -3.78 -12.07 21.61
C LEU A 162 -2.91 -13.31 21.79
N GLY A 163 -1.77 -13.18 22.44
CA GLY A 163 -0.92 -14.31 22.80
C GLY A 163 0.55 -13.97 22.81
N GLU A 164 1.34 -14.83 23.41
CA GLU A 164 2.78 -14.66 23.58
C GLU A 164 3.52 -14.51 22.25
N THR A 165 4.74 -13.96 22.34
CA THR A 165 5.62 -13.85 21.17
C THR A 165 5.92 -15.25 20.62
N GLY A 166 5.90 -15.38 19.28
CA GLY A 166 6.23 -16.65 18.62
C GLY A 166 5.12 -17.70 18.61
N THR A 167 3.90 -17.42 19.05
CA THR A 167 2.77 -18.38 19.05
C THR A 167 2.17 -18.63 17.66
N GLY A 168 2.49 -17.79 16.65
CA GLY A 168 1.98 -17.92 15.28
C GLY A 168 0.85 -16.96 14.94
N LYS A 169 0.70 -15.82 15.64
CA LYS A 169 -0.32 -14.78 15.34
C LYS A 169 -0.34 -14.33 13.87
N GLY A 170 0.84 -14.18 13.26
CA GLY A 170 0.93 -13.82 11.85
C GLY A 170 0.42 -14.92 10.90
N VAL A 171 0.54 -16.21 11.25
CA VAL A 171 -0.03 -17.32 10.48
C VAL A 171 -1.54 -17.28 10.54
N VAL A 172 -2.11 -17.05 11.73
CA VAL A 172 -3.56 -16.89 11.92
C VAL A 172 -4.10 -15.70 11.18
N ALA A 173 -3.42 -14.56 11.20
CA ALA A 173 -3.83 -13.37 10.44
C ALA A 173 -3.93 -13.67 8.93
N ARG A 174 -2.96 -14.40 8.38
CA ARG A 174 -2.98 -14.83 6.97
C ARG A 174 -4.10 -15.83 6.70
N ALA A 175 -4.34 -16.79 7.61
CA ALA A 175 -5.43 -17.75 7.48
C ALA A 175 -6.81 -17.04 7.45
N ILE A 176 -7.02 -16.05 8.32
CA ILE A 176 -8.23 -15.21 8.31
C ILE A 176 -8.39 -14.48 6.96
N HIS A 177 -7.31 -13.89 6.45
CA HIS A 177 -7.35 -13.18 5.18
C HIS A 177 -7.65 -14.13 4.00
N SER A 178 -6.94 -15.26 3.90
CA SER A 178 -7.08 -16.24 2.82
C SER A 178 -8.46 -16.92 2.79
N SER A 179 -9.13 -17.00 3.93
CA SER A 179 -10.51 -17.51 4.07
C SER A 179 -11.58 -16.42 3.97
N SER A 180 -11.19 -15.17 3.77
CA SER A 180 -12.11 -14.02 3.72
C SER A 180 -12.63 -13.73 2.32
N ALA A 181 -13.69 -12.88 2.23
CA ALA A 181 -14.16 -12.34 0.97
C ALA A 181 -13.10 -11.47 0.23
N ARG A 182 -12.08 -10.98 0.96
CA ARG A 182 -10.99 -10.14 0.44
C ARG A 182 -9.72 -10.93 0.07
N LYS A 183 -9.78 -12.25 -0.03
CA LYS A 183 -8.62 -13.14 -0.30
C LYS A 183 -7.84 -12.82 -1.58
N THR A 184 -8.50 -12.20 -2.58
CA THR A 184 -7.89 -11.78 -3.86
C THR A 184 -7.31 -10.36 -3.81
N ARG A 185 -7.51 -9.65 -2.71
CA ARG A 185 -7.03 -8.30 -2.49
C ARG A 185 -5.73 -8.32 -1.67
N PRO A 186 -4.94 -7.24 -1.65
CA PRO A 186 -3.68 -7.24 -0.90
C PRO A 186 -3.90 -7.38 0.60
N MET A 187 -2.98 -8.12 1.26
CA MET A 187 -2.80 -8.11 2.70
C MET A 187 -1.50 -7.37 3.02
N ILE A 188 -1.61 -6.20 3.61
CA ILE A 188 -0.46 -5.38 3.99
C ILE A 188 -0.12 -5.63 5.45
N THR A 189 1.11 -6.04 5.73
CA THR A 189 1.59 -6.29 7.09
C THR A 189 2.46 -5.12 7.56
N VAL A 190 2.18 -4.63 8.77
CA VAL A 190 2.96 -3.58 9.43
C VAL A 190 3.32 -4.04 10.83
N ASN A 191 4.61 -4.02 11.15
CA ASN A 191 5.08 -4.26 12.52
C ASN A 191 5.25 -2.90 13.22
N CYS A 192 4.43 -2.65 14.23
CA CYS A 192 4.41 -1.37 14.96
C CYS A 192 5.63 -1.17 15.88
N ALA A 193 6.39 -2.24 16.19
CA ALA A 193 7.58 -2.17 17.01
C ALA A 193 8.87 -1.94 16.20
N ALA A 194 8.85 -2.14 14.88
CA ALA A 194 10.05 -2.19 14.05
C ALA A 194 10.62 -0.82 13.68
N LEU A 195 9.85 0.26 13.83
CA LEU A 195 10.19 1.59 13.33
C LEU A 195 10.17 2.65 14.44
N PRO A 196 11.06 3.66 14.40
CA PRO A 196 10.96 4.85 15.25
C PRO A 196 9.62 5.57 15.06
N THR A 197 9.12 6.23 16.12
CA THR A 197 7.81 6.90 16.16
C THR A 197 7.53 7.80 14.95
N ASN A 198 8.50 8.61 14.55
CA ASN A 198 8.31 9.55 13.42
C ASN A 198 8.23 8.85 12.06
N LEU A 199 8.85 7.67 11.93
CA LEU A 199 8.83 6.90 10.68
C LEU A 199 7.58 6.05 10.58
N ILE A 200 7.09 5.47 11.69
CA ILE A 200 5.90 4.63 11.66
C ILE A 200 4.65 5.43 11.29
N GLU A 201 4.56 6.70 11.70
CA GLU A 201 3.46 7.57 11.29
C GLU A 201 3.44 7.80 9.78
N SER A 202 4.60 8.14 9.19
CA SER A 202 4.76 8.33 7.76
C SER A 202 4.52 7.03 6.97
N GLU A 203 4.91 5.88 7.50
CA GLU A 203 4.64 4.57 6.89
C GLU A 203 3.16 4.22 6.93
N LEU A 204 2.49 4.37 8.07
CA LEU A 204 1.07 4.03 8.22
C LEU A 204 0.15 4.93 7.40
N PHE A 205 0.27 6.24 7.58
CA PHE A 205 -0.68 7.24 7.06
C PHE A 205 -0.21 7.92 5.77
N GLY A 206 1.08 7.77 5.40
CA GLY A 206 1.67 8.48 4.27
C GLY A 206 2.06 9.92 4.60
N ARG A 207 2.78 10.55 3.66
CA ARG A 207 3.23 11.94 3.80
C ARG A 207 3.13 12.71 2.49
N GLU A 208 2.87 13.99 2.56
CA GLU A 208 3.03 14.91 1.45
C GLU A 208 4.46 15.47 1.42
N LYS A 209 4.87 15.98 0.26
CA LYS A 209 6.16 16.66 0.12
C LYS A 209 6.23 17.86 1.07
N GLY A 210 7.30 17.95 1.87
CA GLY A 210 7.49 19.05 2.82
C GLY A 210 6.82 18.86 4.19
N ALA A 211 6.25 17.69 4.48
CA ALA A 211 5.59 17.40 5.76
C ALA A 211 6.51 17.58 6.99
N PHE A 212 7.80 17.31 6.83
CA PHE A 212 8.85 17.53 7.84
C PHE A 212 10.21 17.72 7.16
N THR A 213 11.22 18.15 7.93
CA THR A 213 12.60 18.31 7.44
C THR A 213 13.14 16.96 6.94
N GLY A 214 13.31 16.81 5.61
CA GLY A 214 13.70 15.56 4.96
C GLY A 214 12.60 14.86 4.16
N ALA A 215 11.38 15.36 4.18
CA ALA A 215 10.29 14.86 3.33
C ALA A 215 10.40 15.44 1.91
N HIS A 216 11.36 14.94 1.13
CA HIS A 216 11.62 15.44 -0.23
C HIS A 216 10.55 15.02 -1.24
N GLU A 217 9.89 13.88 -1.00
CA GLU A 217 8.88 13.30 -1.88
C GLU A 217 7.62 12.89 -1.12
N ARG A 218 6.51 12.88 -1.85
CA ARG A 218 5.24 12.31 -1.38
C ARG A 218 5.39 10.80 -1.26
N GLN A 219 4.89 10.22 -0.16
CA GLN A 219 4.84 8.77 0.06
C GLN A 219 3.42 8.32 0.37
N ILE A 220 2.99 7.26 -0.30
CA ILE A 220 1.70 6.61 -0.06
C ILE A 220 1.80 5.78 1.22
N GLY A 221 0.80 5.88 2.10
CA GLY A 221 0.76 5.15 3.36
C GLY A 221 0.32 3.68 3.21
N ARG A 222 0.63 2.85 4.22
CA ARG A 222 0.25 1.43 4.25
C ARG A 222 -1.26 1.24 4.26
N PHE A 223 -2.03 2.12 4.88
CA PHE A 223 -3.49 2.08 4.84
C PHE A 223 -4.02 2.31 3.42
N GLU A 224 -3.46 3.26 2.68
CA GLU A 224 -3.84 3.49 1.28
C GLU A 224 -3.49 2.29 0.38
N LEU A 225 -2.33 1.65 0.61
CA LEU A 225 -1.92 0.45 -0.12
C LEU A 225 -2.83 -0.76 0.18
N ALA A 226 -3.48 -0.76 1.35
CA ALA A 226 -4.39 -1.81 1.78
C ALA A 226 -5.84 -1.58 1.32
N ASP A 227 -6.13 -0.52 0.57
CA ASP A 227 -7.50 -0.17 0.15
C ASP A 227 -8.20 -1.31 -0.59
N GLY A 228 -9.43 -1.61 -0.20
CA GLY A 228 -10.21 -2.77 -0.64
C GLY A 228 -9.69 -4.12 -0.11
N GLY A 229 -8.59 -4.15 0.63
CA GLY A 229 -7.89 -5.33 1.14
C GLY A 229 -7.94 -5.49 2.66
N THR A 230 -6.84 -5.98 3.21
CA THR A 230 -6.67 -6.21 4.66
C THR A 230 -5.35 -5.62 5.14
N ILE A 231 -5.36 -4.96 6.30
CA ILE A 231 -4.13 -4.56 6.98
C ILE A 231 -3.94 -5.42 8.24
N PHE A 232 -2.73 -5.94 8.42
CA PHE A 232 -2.32 -6.64 9.62
C PHE A 232 -1.33 -5.78 10.41
N LEU A 233 -1.76 -5.34 11.59
CA LEU A 233 -0.99 -4.52 12.52
C LEU A 233 -0.39 -5.44 13.61
N ASP A 234 0.86 -5.82 13.44
CA ASP A 234 1.55 -6.65 14.43
C ASP A 234 2.15 -5.79 15.53
N GLU A 235 2.15 -6.30 16.77
CA GLU A 235 2.61 -5.63 17.99
C GLU A 235 1.96 -4.25 18.20
N ILE A 236 0.61 -4.19 18.07
CA ILE A 236 -0.17 -2.94 18.21
C ILE A 236 0.01 -2.25 19.56
N GLY A 237 0.35 -3.00 20.60
CA GLY A 237 0.68 -2.47 21.92
C GLY A 237 1.93 -1.58 21.97
N GLU A 238 2.78 -1.63 20.93
CA GLU A 238 3.97 -0.77 20.82
C GLU A 238 3.68 0.59 20.16
N LEU A 239 2.45 0.78 19.64
CA LEU A 239 2.10 2.01 18.95
C LEU A 239 2.09 3.21 19.91
N PRO A 240 2.79 4.32 19.62
CA PRO A 240 2.79 5.53 20.44
C PRO A 240 1.38 6.14 20.64
N LEU A 241 1.13 6.70 21.81
CA LEU A 241 -0.19 7.27 22.20
C LEU A 241 -0.74 8.29 21.18
N GLU A 242 0.13 9.09 20.60
CA GLU A 242 -0.23 10.11 19.59
C GLU A 242 -0.83 9.44 18.33
N LEU A 243 -0.26 8.31 17.93
CA LEU A 243 -0.73 7.57 16.76
C LEU A 243 -1.95 6.70 17.04
N GLN A 244 -2.15 6.31 18.30
CA GLN A 244 -3.35 5.58 18.71
C GLN A 244 -4.62 6.39 18.48
N SER A 245 -4.59 7.72 18.69
CA SER A 245 -5.73 8.60 18.42
C SER A 245 -6.06 8.70 16.92
N LYS A 246 -5.03 8.77 16.07
CA LYS A 246 -5.20 8.79 14.62
C LYS A 246 -5.74 7.44 14.10
N LEU A 247 -5.20 6.35 14.63
CA LEU A 247 -5.67 5.01 14.29
C LEU A 247 -7.13 4.80 14.71
N GLN A 248 -7.50 5.26 15.90
CA GLN A 248 -8.87 5.16 16.41
C GLN A 248 -9.86 5.91 15.49
N ARG A 249 -9.54 7.14 15.08
CA ARG A 249 -10.35 7.89 14.11
C ARG A 249 -10.46 7.16 12.78
N PHE A 250 -9.35 6.62 12.27
CA PHE A 250 -9.36 5.81 11.04
C PHE A 250 -10.27 4.57 11.15
N ILE A 251 -10.20 3.82 12.24
CA ILE A 251 -11.03 2.62 12.44
C ILE A 251 -12.53 2.99 12.49
N GLN A 252 -12.85 4.17 13.03
CA GLN A 252 -14.23 4.63 13.21
C GLN A 252 -14.84 5.14 11.91
N ASP A 253 -14.11 6.00 11.19
CA ASP A 253 -14.65 6.80 10.08
C ASP A 253 -14.23 6.26 8.69
N GLY A 254 -13.18 5.44 8.64
CA GLY A 254 -12.56 4.99 7.38
C GLY A 254 -11.82 6.12 6.66
N GLU A 255 -11.47 7.19 7.38
CA GLU A 255 -10.87 8.39 6.83
C GLU A 255 -9.48 8.60 7.39
N LEU A 256 -8.54 8.95 6.52
CA LEU A 256 -7.19 9.30 6.93
C LEU A 256 -6.73 10.60 6.27
N GLU A 257 -5.78 11.26 6.92
CA GLU A 257 -5.06 12.42 6.41
C GLU A 257 -3.57 12.11 6.40
N ARG A 258 -2.89 12.41 5.28
CA ARG A 258 -1.43 12.28 5.21
C ARG A 258 -0.76 13.35 6.04
N LEU A 259 0.44 13.06 6.54
CA LEU A 259 1.26 14.04 7.21
C LEU A 259 1.52 15.25 6.30
N GLY A 260 1.26 16.44 6.83
CA GLY A 260 1.45 17.70 6.09
C GLY A 260 0.44 17.98 4.99
N GLY A 261 -0.59 17.14 4.83
CA GLY A 261 -1.65 17.33 3.83
C GLY A 261 -3.01 17.63 4.47
N PRO A 262 -3.79 18.61 3.94
CA PRO A 262 -5.12 18.92 4.44
C PRO A 262 -6.21 18.01 3.84
N ARG A 263 -5.85 17.03 3.01
CA ARG A 263 -6.81 16.24 2.22
C ARG A 263 -7.18 14.98 2.96
N THR A 264 -8.45 14.83 3.28
CA THR A 264 -9.03 13.59 3.82
C THR A 264 -9.21 12.58 2.69
N ILE A 265 -8.77 11.36 2.91
CA ILE A 265 -8.85 10.22 1.98
C ILE A 265 -9.72 9.16 2.63
N LYS A 266 -10.74 8.70 1.93
CA LYS A 266 -11.62 7.64 2.39
C LYS A 266 -11.12 6.29 1.88
N ILE A 267 -10.98 5.30 2.79
CA ILE A 267 -10.38 3.99 2.51
C ILE A 267 -11.22 2.91 3.17
N ASP A 268 -11.43 1.81 2.44
CA ASP A 268 -12.13 0.63 2.95
C ASP A 268 -11.14 -0.52 3.21
N VAL A 269 -10.72 -0.70 4.46
CA VAL A 269 -9.73 -1.71 4.86
C VAL A 269 -10.25 -2.56 6.01
N ARG A 270 -10.11 -3.89 5.88
CA ARG A 270 -10.31 -4.81 7.01
C ARG A 270 -9.07 -4.79 7.91
N ILE A 271 -9.28 -4.68 9.23
CA ILE A 271 -8.19 -4.60 10.22
C ILE A 271 -8.06 -5.91 10.98
N ILE A 272 -6.84 -6.43 11.04
CA ILE A 272 -6.42 -7.50 11.95
C ILE A 272 -5.27 -6.93 12.77
N ALA A 273 -5.41 -6.89 14.10
CA ALA A 273 -4.38 -6.41 15.01
C ALA A 273 -3.85 -7.57 15.86
N ALA A 274 -2.57 -7.53 16.20
CA ALA A 274 -1.95 -8.53 17.07
C ALA A 274 -1.10 -7.89 18.17
N THR A 275 -1.07 -8.49 19.34
CA THR A 275 -0.18 -8.07 20.43
C THR A 275 0.17 -9.25 21.35
N ASN A 276 1.34 -9.17 21.97
CA ASN A 276 1.79 -10.04 23.06
C ASN A 276 1.61 -9.37 24.43
N ARG A 277 1.24 -8.09 24.48
CA ARG A 277 1.07 -7.32 25.71
C ARG A 277 -0.36 -7.41 26.24
N ASP A 278 -0.51 -7.31 27.57
CA ASP A 278 -1.81 -7.10 28.19
C ASP A 278 -2.25 -5.65 28.01
N LEU A 279 -3.15 -5.44 27.02
CA LEU A 279 -3.66 -4.12 26.71
C LEU A 279 -4.47 -3.51 27.86
N LYS A 280 -5.12 -4.34 28.71
CA LYS A 280 -5.88 -3.83 29.88
C LYS A 280 -4.94 -3.27 30.93
N GLU A 281 -3.81 -3.92 31.17
CA GLU A 281 -2.78 -3.40 32.04
C GLU A 281 -2.16 -2.11 31.49
N MET A 282 -1.92 -2.06 30.19
CA MET A 282 -1.41 -0.86 29.50
C MET A 282 -2.39 0.31 29.58
N ILE A 283 -3.70 0.07 29.53
CA ILE A 283 -4.74 1.10 29.73
C ILE A 283 -4.65 1.66 31.15
N ARG A 284 -4.56 0.79 32.17
CA ARG A 284 -4.39 1.22 33.57
C ARG A 284 -3.12 2.04 33.79
N ALA A 285 -2.06 1.70 33.07
CA ALA A 285 -0.79 2.43 33.10
C ALA A 285 -0.77 3.70 32.22
N GLY A 286 -1.86 4.05 31.55
CA GLY A 286 -1.93 5.22 30.66
C GLY A 286 -1.11 5.11 29.39
N ARG A 287 -0.69 3.89 28.98
CA ARG A 287 0.13 3.65 27.80
C ARG A 287 -0.66 3.19 26.56
N PHE A 288 -1.93 2.85 26.74
CA PHE A 288 -2.84 2.49 25.66
C PHE A 288 -4.21 3.13 25.90
N ARG A 289 -4.85 3.62 24.84
CA ARG A 289 -6.14 4.30 24.92
C ARG A 289 -7.27 3.27 25.03
N GLU A 290 -8.19 3.52 25.94
CA GLU A 290 -9.35 2.68 26.17
C GLU A 290 -10.33 2.69 24.97
N ASP A 291 -10.51 3.85 24.33
CA ASP A 291 -11.38 4.00 23.14
C ASP A 291 -10.87 3.16 21.95
N LEU A 292 -9.57 3.15 21.70
CA LEU A 292 -8.94 2.31 20.67
C LEU A 292 -9.10 0.82 21.01
N TYR A 293 -8.90 0.44 22.28
CA TYR A 293 -9.05 -0.94 22.70
C TYR A 293 -10.44 -1.49 22.37
N TYR A 294 -11.53 -0.78 22.68
CA TYR A 294 -12.88 -1.26 22.36
C TYR A 294 -13.14 -1.35 20.84
N ARG A 295 -12.51 -0.51 20.03
CA ARG A 295 -12.63 -0.57 18.58
C ARG A 295 -11.84 -1.75 17.97
N LEU A 296 -10.72 -2.14 18.58
CA LEU A 296 -9.93 -3.29 18.16
C LEU A 296 -10.49 -4.61 18.68
N ASN A 297 -11.03 -4.63 19.90
CA ASN A 297 -11.49 -5.82 20.62
C ASN A 297 -12.93 -6.22 20.23
N VAL A 298 -13.25 -6.19 18.93
CA VAL A 298 -14.55 -6.64 18.41
C VAL A 298 -14.62 -8.17 18.38
N PHE A 299 -13.59 -8.81 17.84
CA PHE A 299 -13.49 -10.27 17.82
C PHE A 299 -12.09 -10.70 18.30
N PRO A 300 -11.94 -10.97 19.61
CA PRO A 300 -10.66 -11.41 20.15
C PRO A 300 -10.44 -12.90 19.90
N ILE A 301 -9.23 -13.26 19.45
CA ILE A 301 -8.75 -14.63 19.32
C ILE A 301 -7.47 -14.75 20.15
N THR A 302 -7.46 -15.66 21.13
CA THR A 302 -6.30 -15.89 21.99
C THR A 302 -5.53 -17.11 21.51
N MET A 303 -4.28 -16.89 21.13
CA MET A 303 -3.37 -17.96 20.70
C MET A 303 -2.81 -18.71 21.91
N PRO A 304 -3.02 -20.03 21.99
CA PRO A 304 -2.46 -20.81 23.06
C PRO A 304 -0.92 -20.87 22.97
N PRO A 305 -0.19 -20.71 24.07
CA PRO A 305 1.25 -20.92 24.08
C PRO A 305 1.59 -22.40 23.80
N LEU A 306 2.78 -22.67 23.26
CA LEU A 306 3.17 -24.01 22.82
C LEU A 306 3.14 -25.05 23.94
N ARG A 307 3.44 -24.66 25.19
CA ARG A 307 3.32 -25.52 26.40
C ARG A 307 1.90 -26.01 26.67
N GLN A 308 0.85 -25.36 26.16
CA GLN A 308 -0.55 -25.80 26.28
C GLN A 308 -1.01 -26.69 25.12
N ARG A 309 -0.16 -26.86 24.09
CA ARG A 309 -0.42 -27.70 22.91
C ARG A 309 0.77 -28.60 22.59
N LYS A 310 1.30 -29.27 23.60
CA LYS A 310 2.47 -30.16 23.47
C LYS A 310 2.27 -31.26 22.43
N GLU A 311 1.04 -31.67 22.20
CA GLU A 311 0.63 -32.65 21.18
C GLU A 311 0.96 -32.19 19.75
N ASP A 312 1.07 -30.87 19.52
CA ASP A 312 1.38 -30.30 18.21
C ASP A 312 2.90 -30.27 17.93
N ILE A 313 3.74 -30.42 18.98
CA ILE A 313 5.20 -30.32 18.84
C ILE A 313 5.76 -31.33 17.82
N PRO A 314 5.38 -32.64 17.85
CA PRO A 314 5.87 -33.58 16.85
C PRO A 314 5.57 -33.17 15.43
N LEU A 315 4.35 -32.72 15.14
CA LEU A 315 3.93 -32.27 13.82
C LEU A 315 4.70 -31.02 13.37
N LEU A 316 4.94 -30.09 14.29
CA LEU A 316 5.75 -28.88 14.01
C LEU A 316 7.20 -29.24 13.73
N VAL A 317 7.78 -30.19 14.48
CA VAL A 317 9.15 -30.67 14.28
C VAL A 317 9.29 -31.33 12.90
N ASP A 318 8.37 -32.23 12.55
CA ASP A 318 8.37 -32.89 11.22
C ASP A 318 8.28 -31.88 10.09
N HIS A 319 7.40 -30.89 10.25
CA HIS A 319 7.26 -29.80 9.29
C HIS A 319 8.57 -28.98 9.13
N PHE A 320 9.17 -28.56 10.24
CA PHE A 320 10.41 -27.79 10.19
C PHE A 320 11.58 -28.60 9.64
N VAL A 321 11.68 -29.88 9.99
CA VAL A 321 12.69 -30.76 9.41
C VAL A 321 12.51 -30.86 7.89
N ALA A 322 11.31 -31.08 7.40
CA ALA A 322 11.03 -31.12 5.98
C ALA A 322 11.37 -29.79 5.27
N LYS A 323 10.97 -28.66 5.88
CA LYS A 323 11.25 -27.31 5.41
C LYS A 323 12.76 -27.05 5.29
N PHE A 324 13.52 -27.30 6.34
CA PHE A 324 14.95 -27.03 6.36
C PHE A 324 15.79 -28.03 5.58
N ASN A 325 15.36 -29.30 5.50
CA ASN A 325 15.97 -30.28 4.60
C ASN A 325 15.95 -29.75 3.16
N LYS A 326 14.81 -29.22 2.71
CA LYS A 326 14.67 -28.63 1.36
C LYS A 326 15.53 -27.37 1.20
N LYS A 327 15.58 -26.50 2.21
CA LYS A 327 16.31 -25.22 2.19
C LYS A 327 17.82 -25.41 2.22
N ILE A 328 18.33 -26.34 3.06
CA ILE A 328 19.77 -26.53 3.32
C ILE A 328 20.37 -27.64 2.43
N GLY A 329 19.51 -28.46 1.79
CA GLY A 329 19.96 -29.59 0.97
C GLY A 329 20.46 -30.79 1.80
N LYS A 330 20.12 -30.85 3.10
CA LYS A 330 20.38 -32.00 3.98
C LYS A 330 19.23 -33.00 3.94
N LYS A 331 19.52 -34.27 4.30
CA LYS A 331 18.51 -35.33 4.43
C LYS A 331 18.54 -35.84 5.88
N ILE A 332 17.75 -35.23 6.72
CA ILE A 332 17.47 -35.73 8.07
C ILE A 332 16.16 -36.52 7.99
N ASP A 333 16.24 -37.84 8.20
CA ASP A 333 15.12 -38.77 8.01
C ASP A 333 14.62 -39.33 9.33
N SER A 334 15.35 -39.12 10.44
CA SER A 334 15.00 -39.69 11.75
C SER A 334 15.21 -38.74 12.91
N ILE A 335 14.28 -38.79 13.85
CA ILE A 335 14.34 -38.07 15.13
C ILE A 335 14.26 -39.10 16.22
N SER A 336 15.19 -39.08 17.21
CA SER A 336 15.15 -40.01 18.30
C SER A 336 13.92 -39.72 19.19
N LYS A 337 13.36 -40.80 19.77
CA LYS A 337 12.24 -40.66 20.71
C LYS A 337 12.62 -39.84 21.93
N ASP A 338 13.85 -39.98 22.41
CA ASP A 338 14.36 -39.22 23.59
C ASP A 338 14.44 -37.72 23.23
N THR A 339 14.91 -37.39 22.03
CA THR A 339 14.91 -35.99 21.54
C THR A 339 13.48 -35.43 21.48
N LEU A 340 12.53 -36.19 20.94
CA LEU A 340 11.15 -35.75 20.82
C LEU A 340 10.50 -35.54 22.20
N ASN A 341 10.74 -36.46 23.16
CA ASN A 341 10.26 -36.32 24.53
C ASN A 341 10.83 -35.07 25.22
N SER A 342 12.14 -34.84 25.08
CA SER A 342 12.78 -33.63 25.61
C SER A 342 12.21 -32.35 25.04
N LEU A 343 11.89 -32.33 23.71
CA LEU A 343 11.23 -31.19 23.04
C LEU A 343 9.80 -31.00 23.58
N GLN A 344 9.06 -32.06 23.91
CA GLN A 344 7.71 -31.94 24.45
C GLN A 344 7.69 -31.51 25.92
N GLU A 345 8.72 -31.82 26.70
CA GLU A 345 8.82 -31.44 28.12
C GLU A 345 9.21 -29.99 28.31
N TYR A 346 9.94 -29.41 27.36
CA TYR A 346 10.40 -28.03 27.45
C TYR A 346 9.27 -27.00 27.41
N HIS A 347 9.43 -25.88 28.13
CA HIS A 347 8.38 -24.85 28.31
C HIS A 347 8.17 -23.91 27.12
N TRP A 348 9.14 -23.79 26.24
CA TRP A 348 9.09 -22.99 25.05
C TRP A 348 8.67 -21.50 25.29
N PRO A 349 9.45 -20.71 26.05
CA PRO A 349 9.13 -19.29 26.27
C PRO A 349 9.03 -18.48 24.96
N GLY A 350 9.81 -18.82 23.94
CA GLY A 350 9.72 -18.24 22.59
C GLY A 350 8.75 -18.98 21.66
N ASN A 351 7.99 -19.96 22.19
CA ASN A 351 6.95 -20.70 21.48
C ASN A 351 7.45 -21.35 20.17
N VAL A 352 6.66 -21.27 19.09
CA VAL A 352 6.97 -21.90 17.79
C VAL A 352 8.20 -21.26 17.13
N ARG A 353 8.44 -19.95 17.34
CA ARG A 353 9.63 -19.27 16.78
C ARG A 353 10.93 -19.81 17.41
N GLU A 354 10.92 -20.08 18.70
CA GLU A 354 12.06 -20.71 19.38
C GLU A 354 12.25 -22.14 18.90
N LEU A 355 11.19 -22.95 18.84
CA LEU A 355 11.22 -24.31 18.30
C LEU A 355 11.80 -24.33 16.88
N GLU A 356 11.34 -23.46 15.98
CA GLU A 356 11.86 -23.34 14.62
C GLU A 356 13.38 -23.07 14.61
N SER A 357 13.85 -22.13 15.44
CA SER A 357 15.28 -21.81 15.56
C SER A 357 16.12 -22.95 16.12
N VAL A 358 15.60 -23.70 17.09
CA VAL A 358 16.26 -24.88 17.67
C VAL A 358 16.39 -25.99 16.62
N ILE A 359 15.34 -26.27 15.87
CA ILE A 359 15.37 -27.28 14.80
C ILE A 359 16.31 -26.86 13.66
N GLU A 360 16.28 -25.57 13.24
CA GLU A 360 17.21 -25.07 12.22
C GLU A 360 18.67 -25.27 12.66
N ARG A 361 19.04 -24.88 13.89
CA ARG A 361 20.39 -25.11 14.44
C ARG A 361 20.72 -26.60 14.51
N ALA A 362 19.79 -27.42 14.98
CA ALA A 362 19.99 -28.86 15.08
C ALA A 362 20.29 -29.49 13.70
N ILE A 363 19.56 -29.09 12.67
CA ILE A 363 19.82 -29.57 11.28
C ILE A 363 21.19 -29.10 10.79
N ILE A 364 21.57 -27.84 11.05
CA ILE A 364 22.88 -27.32 10.63
C ILE A 364 24.02 -28.11 11.27
N THR A 365 23.91 -28.44 12.57
CA THR A 365 24.95 -29.10 13.34
C THR A 365 24.96 -30.63 13.23
N SER A 366 23.83 -31.26 12.87
CA SER A 366 23.73 -32.71 12.70
C SER A 366 24.67 -33.23 11.61
N GLN A 367 25.43 -34.28 11.94
CA GLN A 367 26.27 -35.04 11.04
C GLN A 367 25.56 -36.37 10.73
N GLY A 368 25.04 -36.55 9.51
CA GLY A 368 24.30 -37.74 9.10
C GLY A 368 22.79 -37.55 8.99
N SER A 369 22.01 -38.63 9.00
CA SER A 369 20.56 -38.62 8.75
C SER A 369 19.70 -38.52 10.02
N ALA A 370 20.30 -38.49 11.20
CA ALA A 370 19.59 -38.35 12.48
C ALA A 370 19.70 -36.91 13.00
N LEU A 371 18.55 -36.35 13.43
CA LEU A 371 18.51 -35.05 14.08
C LEU A 371 19.17 -35.09 15.46
N GLN A 372 20.21 -34.30 15.68
CA GLN A 372 20.88 -34.17 16.96
C GLN A 372 20.61 -32.78 17.54
N VAL A 373 19.80 -32.70 18.58
CA VAL A 373 19.56 -31.46 19.33
C VAL A 373 20.59 -31.36 20.45
N LEU A 374 21.57 -30.48 20.28
CA LEU A 374 22.67 -30.27 21.20
C LEU A 374 22.33 -29.27 22.34
N ASP A 375 21.18 -28.58 22.21
CA ASP A 375 20.74 -27.61 23.21
C ASP A 375 20.39 -28.36 24.54
N ARG A 376 21.14 -28.06 25.60
CA ARG A 376 20.83 -28.54 26.96
C ARG A 376 19.68 -27.71 27.51
N PHE A 377 18.44 -28.14 27.28
CA PHE A 377 17.22 -27.49 27.78
C PHE A 377 17.22 -27.32 29.30
N ASP A 378 17.94 -28.19 30.04
CA ASP A 378 18.09 -28.14 31.51
C ASP A 378 18.81 -26.92 32.06
N ALA A 379 19.69 -26.26 31.25
CA ALA A 379 20.46 -25.13 31.72
C ALA A 379 19.64 -23.82 31.76
N ILE A 380 18.63 -23.70 30.89
CA ILE A 380 17.79 -22.49 30.80
C ILE A 380 16.69 -22.49 31.85
N LEU A 381 16.14 -23.68 32.19
CA LEU A 381 15.14 -23.82 33.26
C LEU A 381 15.67 -23.47 34.66
N ARG A 382 16.98 -23.63 34.88
CA ARG A 382 17.59 -23.28 36.19
C ARG A 382 17.85 -21.79 36.39
N THR A 383 17.80 -20.99 35.30
CA THR A 383 18.00 -19.54 35.38
C THR A 383 16.71 -18.75 35.54
N GLU A 384 15.56 -19.28 35.08
CA GLU A 384 14.27 -18.56 35.18
C GLU A 384 13.48 -18.87 36.44
N ASP A 385 13.55 -20.09 36.98
CA ASP A 385 12.97 -20.43 38.29
C ASP A 385 13.71 -19.79 39.49
N GLN A 386 14.91 -19.21 39.23
CA GLN A 386 15.64 -18.46 40.24
C GLN A 386 15.48 -16.93 40.12
N ALA A 387 14.79 -16.43 39.11
CA ALA A 387 14.47 -15.00 38.96
C ALA A 387 13.18 -14.57 39.68
N GLY A 388 12.46 -15.51 40.29
CA GLY A 388 11.35 -15.25 41.21
C GLY A 388 11.88 -14.97 42.62
N HIS A 389 12.26 -13.77 42.87
CA HIS A 389 12.30 -13.01 44.12
C HIS A 389 12.06 -13.80 45.42
N ASP A 390 13.12 -14.45 45.93
CA ASP A 390 13.40 -14.43 47.34
C ASP A 390 14.84 -13.94 47.48
N VAL A 391 15.02 -12.69 47.85
CA VAL A 391 16.31 -12.18 48.34
C VAL A 391 16.55 -12.92 49.64
N LYS A 392 17.11 -14.17 49.54
CA LYS A 392 17.53 -14.94 50.71
C LYS A 392 18.49 -14.05 51.48
N ALA A 393 18.22 -13.89 52.76
CA ALA A 393 19.12 -13.14 53.62
C ALA A 393 20.55 -13.62 53.37
N LEU A 394 21.51 -12.73 53.24
CA LEU A 394 22.92 -13.02 52.92
C LEU A 394 23.50 -14.16 53.79
N ALA A 395 23.02 -14.27 55.01
CA ALA A 395 23.38 -15.32 55.95
C ALA A 395 22.94 -16.72 55.51
N LEU A 396 21.78 -16.86 54.82
CA LEU A 396 21.30 -18.16 54.30
C LEU A 396 22.08 -18.59 53.06
N VAL A 397 22.43 -17.64 52.18
CA VAL A 397 23.25 -17.93 51.00
C VAL A 397 24.69 -18.29 51.42
N GLU A 398 25.22 -17.61 52.43
CA GLU A 398 26.54 -17.89 53.00
C GLU A 398 26.53 -19.29 53.67
N TYR A 399 25.46 -19.66 54.39
CA TYR A 399 25.24 -20.98 55.00
C TYR A 399 25.25 -22.09 53.96
N ASP A 400 24.42 -22.01 52.95
CA ASP A 400 24.29 -23.04 51.89
C ASP A 400 25.61 -23.20 51.12
N HIS A 401 26.29 -22.13 50.81
CA HIS A 401 27.58 -22.13 50.06
C HIS A 401 28.70 -22.78 50.87
N ILE A 402 28.81 -22.45 52.17
CA ILE A 402 29.77 -23.09 53.06
C ILE A 402 29.47 -24.56 53.21
N LEU A 403 28.21 -24.97 53.36
CA LEU A 403 27.78 -26.35 53.50
C LEU A 403 28.09 -27.18 52.25
N GLN A 404 27.88 -26.64 51.07
CA GLN A 404 28.24 -27.27 49.79
C GLN A 404 29.76 -27.48 49.68
N ALA A 405 30.56 -26.48 50.03
CA ALA A 405 32.00 -26.60 50.03
C ALA A 405 32.53 -27.65 51.01
N LEU A 406 31.94 -27.71 52.19
CA LEU A 406 32.29 -28.73 53.20
C LEU A 406 31.91 -30.14 52.75
N ARG A 407 30.73 -30.35 52.18
CA ARG A 407 30.31 -31.64 51.58
C ARG A 407 31.25 -32.09 50.47
N LYS A 408 31.64 -31.17 49.56
CA LYS A 408 32.51 -31.43 48.41
C LYS A 408 33.94 -31.81 48.86
N THR A 409 34.44 -31.28 49.99
CA THR A 409 35.75 -31.54 50.53
C THR A 409 35.80 -32.58 51.66
N GLY A 410 34.69 -33.31 51.88
CA GLY A 410 34.58 -34.32 52.94
C GLY A 410 34.82 -33.72 54.32
N TRP A 411 34.33 -32.49 54.62
CA TRP A 411 34.50 -31.78 55.90
C TRP A 411 35.93 -31.42 56.25
N ARG A 412 36.84 -31.38 55.25
CA ARG A 412 38.20 -30.89 55.47
C ARG A 412 38.20 -29.36 55.35
N ILE A 413 38.56 -28.70 56.47
CA ILE A 413 38.57 -27.24 56.54
C ILE A 413 39.86 -26.64 55.95
N SER A 414 41.04 -27.28 56.27
CA SER A 414 42.36 -26.76 55.96
C SER A 414 43.12 -27.65 54.96
N GLY A 415 44.14 -27.09 54.28
CA GLY A 415 44.98 -27.76 53.28
C GLY A 415 44.59 -27.45 51.85
N CYS A 416 45.40 -27.86 50.85
CA CYS A 416 45.22 -27.56 49.44
C CYS A 416 43.90 -28.06 48.87
N ASN A 417 43.29 -29.09 49.48
CA ASN A 417 41.98 -29.66 49.10
C ASN A 417 40.90 -29.39 50.17
N GLY A 418 41.11 -28.37 51.04
CA GLY A 418 40.15 -28.00 52.08
C GLY A 418 39.10 -26.99 51.65
N ALA A 419 37.96 -26.95 52.36
CA ALA A 419 36.86 -26.03 52.06
C ALA A 419 37.29 -24.54 52.11
N ALA A 420 38.23 -24.19 52.99
CA ALA A 420 38.80 -22.84 53.08
C ALA A 420 39.48 -22.42 51.78
N HIS A 421 40.27 -23.29 51.15
CA HIS A 421 40.94 -23.07 49.89
C HIS A 421 39.93 -22.92 48.74
N LEU A 422 38.92 -23.78 48.72
CA LEU A 422 37.85 -23.81 47.71
C LEU A 422 36.98 -22.53 47.75
N LEU A 423 36.81 -21.96 48.96
CA LEU A 423 36.05 -20.72 49.20
C LEU A 423 36.91 -19.45 49.16
N GLY A 424 38.23 -19.55 48.91
CA GLY A 424 39.15 -18.41 48.94
C GLY A 424 39.29 -17.73 50.30
N LEU A 425 39.01 -18.50 51.40
CA LEU A 425 39.01 -17.97 52.75
C LEU A 425 40.19 -18.53 53.56
N ASN A 426 40.61 -17.76 54.56
CA ASN A 426 41.54 -18.30 55.54
C ASN A 426 40.83 -19.34 56.45
N PRO A 427 41.44 -20.50 56.79
CA PRO A 427 40.82 -21.52 57.62
C PRO A 427 40.24 -21.04 58.97
N SER A 428 40.89 -20.02 59.58
CA SER A 428 40.39 -19.38 60.82
C SER A 428 39.09 -18.57 60.56
N THR A 429 39.02 -17.88 59.45
CA THR A 429 37.83 -17.09 59.02
C THR A 429 36.66 -18.02 58.70
N LEU A 430 36.91 -19.17 58.03
CA LEU A 430 35.88 -20.14 57.74
C LEU A 430 35.30 -20.78 59.03
N ARG A 431 36.19 -21.10 59.99
CA ARG A 431 35.72 -21.63 61.31
C ARG A 431 34.89 -20.61 62.09
N ALA A 432 35.28 -19.36 62.09
CA ALA A 432 34.52 -18.28 62.73
C ALA A 432 33.11 -18.12 62.08
N ARG A 433 33.04 -18.15 60.76
CA ARG A 433 31.79 -18.06 60.02
C ARG A 433 30.88 -19.30 60.25
N MET A 434 31.48 -20.52 60.23
CA MET A 434 30.77 -21.75 60.58
C MET A 434 30.16 -21.68 61.99
N LYS A 435 30.90 -21.20 62.97
CA LYS A 435 30.41 -21.01 64.34
C LYS A 435 29.27 -20.01 64.42
N ARG A 436 29.38 -18.89 63.72
CA ARG A 436 28.35 -17.85 63.65
C ARG A 436 27.06 -18.36 62.99
N LEU A 437 27.18 -19.20 61.96
CA LEU A 437 26.06 -19.76 61.18
C LEU A 437 25.52 -21.10 61.74
N GLY A 438 26.07 -21.60 62.85
CA GLY A 438 25.61 -22.87 63.47
C GLY A 438 25.93 -24.13 62.67
N ILE A 439 26.94 -24.10 61.76
CA ILE A 439 27.33 -25.22 60.91
C ILE A 439 28.24 -26.17 61.73
N ALA A 440 27.72 -27.34 62.10
CA ALA A 440 28.46 -28.38 62.73
C ALA A 440 28.37 -29.70 61.93
N ARG A 441 29.43 -30.57 62.06
CA ARG A 441 29.37 -31.89 61.43
C ARG A 441 28.41 -32.73 62.28
N GLN A 442 27.32 -33.22 61.73
CA GLN A 442 26.48 -34.26 62.33
C GLN A 442 27.22 -35.57 62.36
#